data_bde2d7272f38d747ec9e201a2011d72d
#
_entry.id   bde2d7272f38d747ec9e201a2011d72d
#
_cell.length_a   1.000
_cell.length_b   1.000
_cell.length_c   1.000
_cell.angle_alpha   90.00
_cell.angle_beta   90.00
_cell.angle_gamma   90.00
#
_symmetry.space_group_name_H-M   'P 1'
#
loop_
_entity.id
_entity.type
_entity.pdbx_description
1 polymer ?
#
loop_
_entity_poly.entity_id
_entity_poly.type
_entity_poly.pdbx_seq_one_letter_code
_entity_poly.pdbx_strand_id
1 'polypeptide(L)'
;MNTRINGSGLARHFHRIAWLAVALALGVIVFGAFVRLSHAGLSCPDWPTCYGRATWPKAVGDVAEHAASSIREFDGSRAWREQVHRHLAATLGILVLILALLGARRRPRGIAQVLGAALLVGIAIPMYMHGEHVIASILAIAGEAILLAAAWRWSNTDLARVSVLTLAVIIFQALLGMWTVTWLLKPIVVMGHLIGGMSMLGLLAWMAWRATDSPLRAVDERSLRMWLRVGLGVLMVQIALGGWVSANYAALACGVQFPQCLGEWWPPHDFGEAMVLWRGIGVDYEGGILDASARTAIQLMHRIFACVVLVYMATLVVRLLRVPGLRGWAVLLALLTLAQLGLGIANVMMGLPLKVAVLHNAGAAMLLLVLVTLLARLAPFTRED
;
A
#
# COMPACT_ATOMS: atom_id res chain seq x y z
N MET A 1 10.84 6.29 35.17
CA MET A 1 9.71 7.25 35.07
C MET A 1 8.74 6.71 34.03
N ASN A 2 7.54 6.27 34.46
CA ASN A 2 6.54 5.59 33.62
C ASN A 2 6.09 6.52 32.50
N THR A 3 6.60 6.34 31.29
CA THR A 3 6.03 6.92 30.08
C THR A 3 4.79 6.12 29.62
N ARG A 4 3.87 5.92 30.56
CA ARG A 4 2.49 5.75 30.17
C ARG A 4 2.10 7.04 29.47
N ILE A 5 1.43 6.95 28.32
CA ILE A 5 0.58 8.02 27.83
C ILE A 5 -0.53 8.15 28.90
N ASN A 6 -0.12 8.58 30.10
CA ASN A 6 -1.00 8.65 31.26
C ASN A 6 -1.88 9.88 31.12
N GLY A 7 -3.17 9.65 30.97
CA GLY A 7 -4.14 10.47 31.70
C GLY A 7 -4.68 11.71 31.04
N SER A 8 -4.32 12.08 29.80
CA SER A 8 -5.10 13.09 29.07
C SER A 8 -6.09 12.40 28.14
N GLY A 9 -7.33 12.89 28.03
CA GLY A 9 -8.34 12.39 27.11
C GLY A 9 -7.83 12.22 25.67
N LEU A 10 -6.81 13.01 25.27
CA LEU A 10 -6.14 12.94 23.97
C LEU A 10 -5.38 11.63 23.72
N ALA A 11 -4.78 11.01 24.73
CA ALA A 11 -4.08 9.73 24.55
C ALA A 11 -5.06 8.58 24.23
N ARG A 12 -6.23 8.61 24.86
CA ARG A 12 -7.34 7.71 24.54
C ARG A 12 -7.87 7.92 23.11
N HIS A 13 -7.82 9.14 22.59
CA HIS A 13 -8.25 9.43 21.22
C HIS A 13 -7.22 8.96 20.20
N PHE A 14 -5.91 9.03 20.50
CA PHE A 14 -4.86 8.63 19.55
C PHE A 14 -5.02 7.17 19.10
N HIS A 15 -5.15 6.20 20.00
CA HIS A 15 -5.29 4.80 19.62
C HIS A 15 -6.58 4.52 18.84
N ARG A 16 -7.68 5.21 19.18
CA ARG A 16 -8.96 5.06 18.46
C ARG A 16 -8.86 5.60 17.04
N ILE A 17 -8.23 6.77 16.85
CA ILE A 17 -8.00 7.35 15.53
C ILE A 17 -7.04 6.44 14.73
N ALA A 18 -6.00 5.88 15.35
CA ALA A 18 -5.07 4.98 14.70
C ALA A 18 -5.78 3.69 14.21
N TRP A 19 -6.66 3.09 15.01
CA TRP A 19 -7.45 1.94 14.58
C TRP A 19 -8.46 2.27 13.50
N LEU A 20 -9.12 3.42 13.57
CA LEU A 20 -9.97 3.90 12.49
C LEU A 20 -9.18 4.08 11.18
N ALA A 21 -7.97 4.65 11.27
CA ALA A 21 -7.09 4.80 10.12
C ALA A 21 -6.63 3.44 9.55
N VAL A 22 -6.36 2.43 10.40
CA VAL A 22 -6.07 1.05 9.95
C VAL A 22 -7.24 0.46 9.17
N ALA A 23 -8.46 0.56 9.73
CA ALA A 23 -9.66 0.05 9.08
C ALA A 23 -9.92 0.74 7.73
N LEU A 24 -9.78 2.08 7.70
CA LEU A 24 -9.94 2.85 6.47
C LEU A 24 -8.83 2.52 5.46
N ALA A 25 -7.57 2.40 5.89
CA ALA A 25 -6.45 2.04 5.02
C ALA A 25 -6.65 0.67 4.37
N LEU A 26 -7.11 -0.33 5.13
CA LEU A 26 -7.46 -1.63 4.58
C LEU A 26 -8.58 -1.50 3.53
N GLY A 27 -9.63 -0.74 3.82
CA GLY A 27 -10.71 -0.46 2.88
C GLY A 27 -10.22 0.23 1.60
N VAL A 28 -9.34 1.25 1.73
CA VAL A 28 -8.72 1.96 0.61
C VAL A 28 -7.89 1.02 -0.27
N ILE A 29 -7.09 0.12 0.34
CA ILE A 29 -6.26 -0.84 -0.40
C ILE A 29 -7.13 -1.84 -1.17
N VAL A 30 -8.15 -2.41 -0.53
CA VAL A 30 -9.05 -3.39 -1.17
C VAL A 30 -9.86 -2.72 -2.28
N PHE A 31 -10.37 -1.52 -2.03
CA PHE A 31 -11.12 -0.76 -3.04
C PHE A 31 -10.21 -0.27 -4.17
N GLY A 32 -8.96 0.12 -3.90
CA GLY A 32 -7.96 0.45 -4.92
C GLY A 32 -7.61 -0.74 -5.82
N ALA A 33 -7.50 -1.94 -5.25
CA ALA A 33 -7.37 -3.16 -6.03
C ALA A 33 -8.59 -3.40 -6.93
N PHE A 34 -9.81 -3.17 -6.43
CA PHE A 34 -11.02 -3.23 -7.24
C PHE A 34 -11.03 -2.21 -8.38
N VAL A 35 -10.65 -0.95 -8.14
CA VAL A 35 -10.50 0.10 -9.17
C VAL A 35 -9.52 -0.36 -10.25
N ARG A 36 -8.34 -0.83 -9.85
CA ARG A 36 -7.29 -1.30 -10.80
C ARG A 36 -7.76 -2.49 -11.63
N LEU A 37 -8.33 -3.51 -10.98
CA LEU A 37 -8.73 -4.77 -11.62
C LEU A 37 -10.02 -4.66 -12.44
N SER A 38 -10.82 -3.61 -12.20
CA SER A 38 -12.01 -3.30 -13.02
C SER A 38 -11.74 -2.28 -14.13
N HIS A 39 -10.46 -2.09 -14.51
CA HIS A 39 -10.01 -1.15 -15.54
C HIS A 39 -10.53 0.28 -15.36
N ALA A 40 -10.66 0.73 -14.10
CA ALA A 40 -11.16 2.06 -13.76
C ALA A 40 -10.04 3.08 -13.44
N GLY A 41 -8.76 2.68 -13.50
CA GLY A 41 -7.64 3.51 -13.02
C GLY A 41 -7.20 4.65 -13.95
N LEU A 42 -7.84 4.83 -15.11
CA LEU A 42 -7.63 5.96 -16.04
C LEU A 42 -8.97 6.59 -16.45
N SER A 43 -10.00 6.46 -15.62
CA SER A 43 -11.35 6.95 -15.96
C SER A 43 -11.56 8.42 -15.61
N CYS A 44 -10.65 9.00 -14.81
CA CYS A 44 -10.57 10.42 -14.52
C CYS A 44 -9.24 10.94 -15.08
N PRO A 45 -9.24 11.75 -16.17
CA PRO A 45 -8.02 12.14 -16.87
C PRO A 45 -7.15 13.14 -16.11
N ASP A 46 -7.73 13.86 -15.17
CA ASP A 46 -7.11 14.92 -14.37
C ASP A 46 -6.96 14.49 -12.90
N TRP A 47 -6.16 15.24 -12.16
CA TRP A 47 -5.92 15.00 -10.73
C TRP A 47 -5.74 16.35 -9.99
N PRO A 48 -6.35 16.53 -8.82
CA PRO A 48 -7.14 15.59 -8.02
C PRO A 48 -8.62 15.49 -8.43
N THR A 49 -9.06 16.29 -9.37
CA THR A 49 -10.41 16.34 -9.93
C THR A 49 -10.70 15.17 -10.87
N CYS A 50 -11.95 15.06 -11.32
CA CYS A 50 -12.39 14.14 -12.34
C CYS A 50 -13.17 14.92 -13.39
N TYR A 51 -12.57 15.15 -14.57
CA TYR A 51 -13.07 16.06 -15.60
C TYR A 51 -13.34 17.48 -15.04
N GLY A 52 -12.37 18.04 -14.31
CA GLY A 52 -12.46 19.35 -13.67
C GLY A 52 -13.39 19.44 -12.46
N ARG A 53 -14.07 18.35 -12.06
CA ARG A 53 -15.05 18.32 -10.98
C ARG A 53 -14.48 17.69 -9.71
N ALA A 54 -14.92 18.17 -8.56
CA ALA A 54 -14.57 17.53 -7.28
C ALA A 54 -15.25 16.16 -7.10
N THR A 55 -16.43 15.98 -7.69
CA THR A 55 -17.15 14.71 -7.78
C THR A 55 -16.85 14.03 -9.12
N TRP A 56 -17.66 13.07 -9.55
CA TRP A 56 -17.52 12.42 -10.86
C TRP A 56 -18.67 12.82 -11.78
N PRO A 57 -18.43 12.88 -13.12
CA PRO A 57 -19.48 13.09 -14.11
C PRO A 57 -20.48 11.92 -14.10
N LYS A 58 -21.74 12.19 -14.40
CA LYS A 58 -22.82 11.17 -14.44
C LYS A 58 -23.25 10.82 -15.86
N ALA A 59 -23.07 11.74 -16.80
CA ALA A 59 -23.49 11.58 -18.16
C ALA A 59 -22.42 12.08 -19.14
N VAL A 60 -22.48 11.63 -20.41
CA VAL A 60 -21.56 12.05 -21.48
C VAL A 60 -21.60 13.58 -21.69
N GLY A 61 -22.77 14.20 -21.56
CA GLY A 61 -22.90 15.66 -21.66
C GLY A 61 -22.12 16.44 -20.59
N ASP A 62 -21.85 15.82 -19.42
CA ASP A 62 -21.05 16.44 -18.36
C ASP A 62 -19.56 16.63 -18.71
N VAL A 63 -19.07 15.90 -19.71
CA VAL A 63 -17.66 15.87 -20.12
C VAL A 63 -17.44 16.35 -21.54
N ALA A 64 -18.50 16.70 -22.29
CA ALA A 64 -18.42 17.04 -23.71
C ALA A 64 -17.44 18.18 -24.05
N GLU A 65 -17.29 19.16 -23.16
CA GLU A 65 -16.38 20.30 -23.31
C GLU A 65 -14.95 20.02 -22.82
N HIS A 66 -14.72 18.88 -22.15
CA HIS A 66 -13.39 18.56 -21.61
C HIS A 66 -12.49 17.97 -22.70
N ALA A 67 -11.29 18.51 -22.87
CA ALA A 67 -10.35 18.09 -23.95
C ALA A 67 -10.06 16.57 -23.93
N ALA A 68 -10.07 15.93 -22.78
CA ALA A 68 -9.83 14.49 -22.66
C ALA A 68 -10.98 13.61 -23.14
N SER A 69 -12.20 14.15 -23.35
CA SER A 69 -13.35 13.39 -23.86
C SER A 69 -13.12 12.86 -25.29
N SER A 70 -12.26 13.52 -26.07
CA SER A 70 -11.86 13.09 -27.42
C SER A 70 -10.77 12.01 -27.42
N ILE A 71 -10.07 11.80 -26.30
CA ILE A 71 -8.94 10.86 -26.19
C ILE A 71 -9.41 9.49 -25.72
N ARG A 72 -10.39 9.46 -24.81
CA ARG A 72 -10.90 8.23 -24.19
C ARG A 72 -12.41 8.32 -24.01
N GLU A 73 -13.12 7.26 -24.34
CA GLU A 73 -14.56 7.16 -24.14
C GLU A 73 -14.91 7.25 -22.64
N PHE A 74 -15.89 8.09 -22.33
CA PHE A 74 -16.35 8.28 -20.97
C PHE A 74 -17.19 7.09 -20.47
N ASP A 75 -16.82 6.55 -19.32
CA ASP A 75 -17.57 5.54 -18.59
C ASP A 75 -17.83 6.02 -17.14
N GLY A 76 -19.03 6.49 -16.88
CA GLY A 76 -19.45 6.98 -15.57
C GLY A 76 -19.38 5.91 -14.49
N SER A 77 -19.53 4.62 -14.84
CA SER A 77 -19.41 3.49 -13.90
C SER A 77 -17.99 3.29 -13.43
N ARG A 78 -16.99 3.63 -14.23
CA ARG A 78 -15.56 3.59 -13.88
C ARG A 78 -15.11 4.87 -13.19
N ALA A 79 -15.58 6.03 -13.67
CA ALA A 79 -15.20 7.33 -13.12
C ALA A 79 -15.56 7.46 -11.64
N TRP A 80 -16.77 7.01 -11.20
CA TRP A 80 -17.13 7.07 -9.79
C TRP A 80 -16.23 6.19 -8.91
N ARG A 81 -15.82 5.01 -9.40
CA ARG A 81 -14.93 4.11 -8.64
C ARG A 81 -13.60 4.78 -8.37
N GLU A 82 -12.98 5.37 -9.40
CA GLU A 82 -11.73 6.06 -9.27
C GLU A 82 -11.84 7.27 -8.34
N GLN A 83 -12.86 8.11 -8.51
CA GLN A 83 -13.01 9.32 -7.70
C GLN A 83 -13.37 9.01 -6.25
N VAL A 84 -14.20 8.00 -5.97
CA VAL A 84 -14.46 7.53 -4.61
C VAL A 84 -13.18 7.02 -3.94
N HIS A 85 -12.33 6.27 -4.66
CA HIS A 85 -11.03 5.85 -4.13
C HIS A 85 -10.17 7.05 -3.71
N ARG A 86 -10.11 8.11 -4.54
CA ARG A 86 -9.39 9.34 -4.22
C ARG A 86 -9.95 10.04 -2.98
N HIS A 87 -11.28 10.10 -2.81
CA HIS A 87 -11.91 10.69 -1.61
C HIS A 87 -11.60 9.88 -0.34
N LEU A 88 -11.67 8.55 -0.41
CA LEU A 88 -11.31 7.69 0.71
C LEU A 88 -9.83 7.86 1.10
N ALA A 89 -8.95 7.94 0.11
CA ALA A 89 -7.51 8.20 0.33
C ALA A 89 -7.27 9.59 0.95
N ALA A 90 -7.98 10.63 0.50
CA ALA A 90 -7.91 11.98 1.09
C ALA A 90 -8.40 11.98 2.55
N THR A 91 -9.50 11.26 2.85
CA THR A 91 -10.00 11.10 4.22
C THR A 91 -8.97 10.39 5.11
N LEU A 92 -8.30 9.35 4.59
CA LEU A 92 -7.18 8.71 5.28
C LEU A 92 -6.03 9.70 5.53
N GLY A 93 -5.72 10.57 4.56
CA GLY A 93 -4.73 11.64 4.69
C GLY A 93 -5.03 12.59 5.86
N ILE A 94 -6.29 12.97 6.04
CA ILE A 94 -6.73 13.80 7.17
C ILE A 94 -6.51 13.07 8.51
N LEU A 95 -6.87 11.79 8.61
CA LEU A 95 -6.65 11.00 9.84
C LEU A 95 -5.16 10.87 10.15
N VAL A 96 -4.32 10.66 9.15
CA VAL A 96 -2.86 10.59 9.31
C VAL A 96 -2.28 11.94 9.74
N LEU A 97 -2.76 13.06 9.19
CA LEU A 97 -2.37 14.40 9.61
C LEU A 97 -2.73 14.64 11.09
N ILE A 98 -3.93 14.26 11.52
CA ILE A 98 -4.35 14.36 12.92
C ILE A 98 -3.42 13.52 13.82
N LEU A 99 -3.07 12.29 13.42
CA LEU A 99 -2.13 11.44 14.17
C LEU A 99 -0.73 12.07 14.24
N ALA A 100 -0.25 12.67 13.16
CA ALA A 100 1.05 13.35 13.13
C ALA A 100 1.05 14.58 14.05
N LEU A 101 0.00 15.40 14.07
CA LEU A 101 -0.15 16.54 14.98
C LEU A 101 -0.20 16.09 16.44
N LEU A 102 -0.95 15.03 16.74
CA LEU A 102 -1.02 14.46 18.10
C LEU A 102 0.33 13.89 18.54
N GLY A 103 1.08 13.23 17.66
CA GLY A 103 2.44 12.74 17.94
C GLY A 103 3.45 13.87 18.13
N ALA A 104 3.36 14.92 17.30
CA ALA A 104 4.30 16.03 17.29
C ALA A 104 4.13 17.02 18.48
N ARG A 105 3.01 16.99 19.19
CA ARG A 105 2.64 17.98 20.22
C ARG A 105 3.66 18.18 21.34
N ARG A 106 4.43 17.14 21.66
CA ARG A 106 5.46 17.16 22.72
C ARG A 106 6.85 17.53 22.19
N ARG A 107 6.99 17.76 20.87
CA ARG A 107 8.27 18.10 20.24
C ARG A 107 8.42 19.61 20.09
N PRO A 108 9.60 20.17 20.36
CA PRO A 108 9.86 21.58 20.13
C PRO A 108 9.54 21.93 18.66
N ARG A 109 8.66 22.90 18.44
CA ARG A 109 8.18 23.31 17.11
C ARG A 109 7.52 22.18 16.30
N GLY A 110 7.18 21.03 16.90
CA GLY A 110 6.68 19.86 16.18
C GLY A 110 5.37 20.14 15.43
N ILE A 111 4.40 20.77 16.08
CA ILE A 111 3.13 21.18 15.44
C ILE A 111 3.40 22.12 14.27
N ALA A 112 4.28 23.11 14.44
CA ALA A 112 4.60 24.07 13.37
C ALA A 112 5.27 23.40 12.17
N GLN A 113 6.15 22.40 12.40
CA GLN A 113 6.77 21.62 11.33
C GLN A 113 5.74 20.80 10.56
N VAL A 114 4.83 20.10 11.25
CA VAL A 114 3.77 19.30 10.61
C VAL A 114 2.79 20.19 9.85
N LEU A 115 2.31 21.29 10.45
CA LEU A 115 1.40 22.21 9.77
C LEU A 115 2.09 22.94 8.62
N GLY A 116 3.35 23.36 8.77
CA GLY A 116 4.12 23.99 7.70
C GLY A 116 4.30 23.04 6.50
N ALA A 117 4.65 21.79 6.74
CA ALA A 117 4.75 20.78 5.68
C ALA A 117 3.39 20.53 5.02
N ALA A 118 2.31 20.37 5.80
CA ALA A 118 0.97 20.19 5.27
C ALA A 118 0.50 21.39 4.44
N LEU A 119 0.83 22.61 4.86
CA LEU A 119 0.51 23.85 4.13
C LEU A 119 1.27 23.92 2.81
N LEU A 120 2.58 23.62 2.80
CA LEU A 120 3.37 23.60 1.56
C LEU A 120 2.78 22.60 0.54
N VAL A 121 2.44 21.38 0.97
CA VAL A 121 1.80 20.40 0.11
C VAL A 121 0.40 20.85 -0.31
N GLY A 122 -0.38 21.45 0.61
CA GLY A 122 -1.70 21.99 0.31
C GLY A 122 -1.67 23.09 -0.76
N ILE A 123 -0.64 23.98 -0.75
CA ILE A 123 -0.43 24.99 -1.78
C ILE A 123 0.08 24.38 -3.09
N ALA A 124 0.87 23.31 -3.02
CA ALA A 124 1.38 22.62 -4.22
C ALA A 124 0.24 22.08 -5.12
N ILE A 125 -0.88 21.66 -4.53
CA ILE A 125 -2.03 21.13 -5.29
C ILE A 125 -2.63 22.16 -6.27
N PRO A 126 -3.11 23.34 -5.83
CA PRO A 126 -3.62 24.34 -6.77
C PRO A 126 -2.54 24.84 -7.75
N MET A 127 -1.26 24.95 -7.34
CA MET A 127 -0.18 25.31 -8.26
C MET A 127 -0.07 24.28 -9.39
N TYR A 128 -0.11 22.98 -9.05
CA TYR A 128 -0.14 21.91 -10.05
C TYR A 128 -1.34 22.01 -10.99
N MET A 129 -2.55 22.28 -10.45
CA MET A 129 -3.78 22.43 -11.24
C MET A 129 -3.74 23.62 -12.21
N HIS A 130 -2.99 24.68 -11.87
CA HIS A 130 -2.78 25.85 -12.74
C HIS A 130 -1.59 25.68 -13.71
N GLY A 131 -0.96 24.50 -13.78
CA GLY A 131 0.14 24.21 -14.69
C GLY A 131 1.52 24.64 -14.16
N GLU A 132 1.60 25.18 -12.95
CA GLU A 132 2.85 25.62 -12.30
C GLU A 132 3.60 24.41 -11.69
N HIS A 133 3.96 23.44 -12.55
CA HIS A 133 4.50 22.16 -12.12
C HIS A 133 5.83 22.26 -11.37
N VAL A 134 6.69 23.23 -11.73
CA VAL A 134 7.99 23.43 -11.06
C VAL A 134 7.77 23.92 -9.62
N ILE A 135 6.92 24.94 -9.45
CA ILE A 135 6.60 25.50 -8.14
C ILE A 135 5.93 24.42 -7.26
N ALA A 136 4.96 23.71 -7.80
CA ALA A 136 4.29 22.60 -7.10
C ALA A 136 5.30 21.53 -6.63
N SER A 137 6.25 21.16 -7.49
CA SER A 137 7.29 20.18 -7.14
C SER A 137 8.21 20.66 -6.03
N ILE A 138 8.65 21.92 -6.09
CA ILE A 138 9.51 22.54 -5.04
C ILE A 138 8.78 22.56 -3.70
N LEU A 139 7.51 22.96 -3.68
CA LEU A 139 6.71 23.01 -2.46
C LEU A 139 6.48 21.61 -1.86
N ALA A 140 6.16 20.61 -2.70
CA ALA A 140 5.98 19.25 -2.26
C ALA A 140 7.27 18.67 -1.70
N ILE A 141 8.40 18.84 -2.38
CA ILE A 141 9.74 18.38 -1.91
C ILE A 141 10.12 19.07 -0.61
N ALA A 142 9.87 20.37 -0.46
CA ALA A 142 10.15 21.09 0.77
C ALA A 142 9.32 20.58 1.95
N GLY A 143 8.02 20.32 1.73
CA GLY A 143 7.14 19.72 2.72
C GLY A 143 7.63 18.33 3.16
N GLU A 144 7.95 17.46 2.20
CA GLU A 144 8.52 16.12 2.47
C GLU A 144 9.85 16.20 3.23
N ALA A 145 10.76 17.08 2.82
CA ALA A 145 12.06 17.26 3.48
C ALA A 145 11.90 17.67 4.96
N ILE A 146 10.95 18.56 5.28
CA ILE A 146 10.63 18.93 6.67
C ILE A 146 10.20 17.71 7.47
N LEU A 147 9.28 16.88 6.95
CA LEU A 147 8.76 15.70 7.63
C LEU A 147 9.84 14.63 7.82
N LEU A 148 10.65 14.37 6.79
CA LEU A 148 11.74 13.40 6.86
C LEU A 148 12.84 13.86 7.81
N ALA A 149 13.18 15.14 7.83
CA ALA A 149 14.13 15.71 8.79
C ALA A 149 13.62 15.62 10.23
N ALA A 150 12.31 15.84 10.45
CA ALA A 150 11.68 15.62 11.74
C ALA A 150 11.72 14.14 12.15
N ALA A 151 11.36 13.22 11.23
CA ALA A 151 11.42 11.78 11.48
C ALA A 151 12.84 11.29 11.80
N TRP A 152 13.86 11.87 11.20
CA TRP A 152 15.25 11.56 11.49
C TRP A 152 15.68 12.00 12.90
N ARG A 153 15.28 13.21 13.30
CA ARG A 153 15.69 13.84 14.57
C ARG A 153 14.90 13.36 15.78
N TRP A 154 13.64 12.96 15.60
CA TRP A 154 12.77 12.62 16.70
C TRP A 154 12.96 11.17 17.15
N SER A 155 12.87 10.95 18.47
CA SER A 155 12.74 9.60 19.04
C SER A 155 11.31 9.07 18.82
N ASN A 156 11.12 7.77 19.03
CA ASN A 156 9.80 7.14 18.85
C ASN A 156 9.10 6.82 20.20
N THR A 157 9.55 7.45 21.29
CA THR A 157 9.03 7.19 22.64
C THR A 157 7.54 7.48 22.79
N ASP A 158 7.05 8.50 22.10
CA ASP A 158 5.67 8.97 22.08
C ASP A 158 5.00 8.83 20.72
N LEU A 159 5.49 7.94 19.86
CA LEU A 159 5.02 7.70 18.49
C LEU A 159 5.20 8.89 17.53
N ALA A 160 5.92 9.94 17.94
CA ALA A 160 6.13 11.13 17.13
C ALA A 160 6.85 10.83 15.81
N ARG A 161 7.93 10.03 15.87
CA ARG A 161 8.70 9.66 14.68
C ARG A 161 7.86 8.86 13.69
N VAL A 162 7.16 7.81 14.14
CA VAL A 162 6.37 6.96 13.25
C VAL A 162 5.17 7.69 12.69
N SER A 163 4.51 8.57 13.45
CA SER A 163 3.35 9.32 12.94
C SER A 163 3.74 10.35 11.86
N VAL A 164 4.87 11.04 12.04
CA VAL A 164 5.36 11.98 11.03
C VAL A 164 5.90 11.27 9.78
N LEU A 165 6.55 10.10 9.95
CA LEU A 165 6.95 9.25 8.83
C LEU A 165 5.73 8.73 8.06
N THR A 166 4.66 8.36 8.78
CA THR A 166 3.41 7.94 8.14
C THR A 166 2.78 9.08 7.32
N LEU A 167 2.88 10.33 7.80
CA LEU A 167 2.43 11.49 7.04
C LEU A 167 3.27 11.71 5.77
N ALA A 168 4.58 11.58 5.84
CA ALA A 168 5.43 11.63 4.65
C ALA A 168 5.06 10.53 3.64
N VAL A 169 4.88 9.29 4.12
CA VAL A 169 4.49 8.18 3.24
C VAL A 169 3.15 8.44 2.56
N ILE A 170 2.13 9.01 3.22
CA ILE A 170 0.83 9.25 2.57
C ILE A 170 0.89 10.40 1.56
N ILE A 171 1.70 11.43 1.79
CA ILE A 171 1.95 12.48 0.81
C ILE A 171 2.63 11.88 -0.44
N PHE A 172 3.66 11.07 -0.25
CA PHE A 172 4.30 10.36 -1.36
C PHE A 172 3.33 9.41 -2.08
N GLN A 173 2.40 8.76 -1.36
CA GLN A 173 1.35 7.95 -1.94
C GLN A 173 0.37 8.77 -2.82
N ALA A 174 0.06 10.00 -2.43
CA ALA A 174 -0.75 10.89 -3.26
C ALA A 174 -0.03 11.25 -4.56
N LEU A 175 1.29 11.49 -4.53
CA LEU A 175 2.10 11.69 -5.73
C LEU A 175 2.14 10.44 -6.62
N LEU A 176 2.35 9.26 -6.06
CA LEU A 176 2.29 8.01 -6.82
C LEU A 176 0.90 7.80 -7.43
N GLY A 177 -0.18 8.09 -6.69
CA GLY A 177 -1.55 8.03 -7.20
C GLY A 177 -1.78 8.99 -8.36
N MET A 178 -1.27 10.22 -8.30
CA MET A 178 -1.27 11.18 -9.40
C MET A 178 -0.49 10.63 -10.60
N TRP A 179 0.71 10.10 -10.40
CA TRP A 179 1.52 9.55 -11.48
C TRP A 179 0.97 8.26 -12.08
N THR A 180 0.13 7.48 -11.38
CA THR A 180 -0.57 6.35 -12.01
C THR A 180 -1.47 6.83 -13.15
N VAL A 181 -2.07 8.01 -13.02
CA VAL A 181 -2.93 8.61 -14.05
C VAL A 181 -2.09 9.35 -15.10
N THR A 182 -1.26 10.30 -14.67
CA THR A 182 -0.51 11.19 -15.57
C THR A 182 0.59 10.48 -16.37
N TRP A 183 1.09 9.32 -15.88
CA TRP A 183 2.03 8.46 -16.60
C TRP A 183 1.38 7.18 -17.11
N LEU A 184 0.07 7.22 -17.31
CA LEU A 184 -0.72 6.23 -18.03
C LEU A 184 -0.45 4.79 -17.55
N LEU A 185 -0.61 4.55 -16.23
CA LEU A 185 -0.41 3.26 -15.57
C LEU A 185 1.02 2.69 -15.69
N LYS A 186 2.04 3.54 -15.71
CA LYS A 186 3.43 3.10 -15.78
C LYS A 186 3.73 2.02 -14.72
N PRO A 187 4.22 0.82 -15.09
CA PRO A 187 4.23 -0.36 -14.21
C PRO A 187 4.96 -0.15 -12.88
N ILE A 188 6.13 0.51 -12.89
CA ILE A 188 6.89 0.79 -11.67
C ILE A 188 6.15 1.71 -10.70
N VAL A 189 5.36 2.66 -11.22
CA VAL A 189 4.54 3.58 -10.40
C VAL A 189 3.36 2.85 -9.78
N VAL A 190 2.66 2.01 -10.55
CA VAL A 190 1.55 1.18 -10.04
C VAL A 190 2.03 0.22 -8.96
N MET A 191 3.17 -0.46 -9.19
CA MET A 191 3.79 -1.34 -8.19
C MET A 191 4.22 -0.56 -6.95
N GLY A 192 4.86 0.60 -7.13
CA GLY A 192 5.27 1.48 -6.03
C GLY A 192 4.09 1.97 -5.20
N HIS A 193 2.98 2.32 -5.86
CA HIS A 193 1.75 2.74 -5.19
C HIS A 193 1.13 1.61 -4.35
N LEU A 194 1.14 0.37 -4.84
CA LEU A 194 0.71 -0.81 -4.06
C LEU A 194 1.61 -1.03 -2.84
N ILE A 195 2.94 -1.07 -3.02
CA ILE A 195 3.90 -1.30 -1.93
C ILE A 195 3.80 -0.20 -0.87
N GLY A 196 3.70 1.04 -1.29
CA GLY A 196 3.57 2.15 -0.37
C GLY A 196 2.23 2.13 0.38
N GLY A 197 1.13 1.74 -0.26
CA GLY A 197 -0.16 1.51 0.42
C GLY A 197 -0.07 0.40 1.47
N MET A 198 0.58 -0.72 1.15
CA MET A 198 0.84 -1.80 2.12
C MET A 198 1.75 -1.36 3.26
N SER A 199 2.77 -0.56 2.97
CA SER A 199 3.66 0.03 3.99
C SER A 199 2.90 0.99 4.92
N MET A 200 2.01 1.81 4.37
CA MET A 200 1.10 2.69 5.11
C MET A 200 0.24 1.89 6.09
N LEU A 201 -0.41 0.82 5.62
CA LEU A 201 -1.20 -0.08 6.47
C LEU A 201 -0.35 -0.67 7.60
N GLY A 202 0.87 -1.11 7.29
CA GLY A 202 1.83 -1.63 8.28
C GLY A 202 2.22 -0.59 9.33
N LEU A 203 2.53 0.65 8.93
CA LEU A 203 2.88 1.75 9.84
C LEU A 203 1.71 2.13 10.74
N LEU A 204 0.50 2.21 10.20
CA LEU A 204 -0.73 2.49 10.97
C LEU A 204 -1.03 1.37 11.97
N ALA A 205 -0.94 0.11 11.57
CA ALA A 205 -1.14 -1.03 12.46
C ALA A 205 -0.07 -1.09 13.56
N TRP A 206 1.19 -0.84 13.23
CA TRP A 206 2.26 -0.71 14.21
C TRP A 206 1.94 0.37 15.25
N MET A 207 1.58 1.55 14.78
CA MET A 207 1.27 2.71 15.62
C MET A 207 0.04 2.45 16.52
N ALA A 208 -1.01 1.84 15.96
CA ALA A 208 -2.21 1.49 16.70
C ALA A 208 -1.92 0.49 17.83
N TRP A 209 -1.17 -0.58 17.56
CA TRP A 209 -0.77 -1.56 18.59
C TRP A 209 0.13 -0.97 19.66
N ARG A 210 1.10 -0.14 19.29
CA ARG A 210 1.99 0.53 20.24
C ARG A 210 1.23 1.52 21.13
N ALA A 211 0.22 2.21 20.58
CA ALA A 211 -0.64 3.10 21.35
C ALA A 211 -1.63 2.36 22.27
N THR A 212 -2.00 1.12 21.93
CA THR A 212 -2.92 0.28 22.72
C THR A 212 -2.24 -0.34 23.94
N ASP A 213 -0.88 -0.43 23.96
CA ASP A 213 -0.07 -0.99 25.03
C ASP A 213 -0.50 -2.42 25.45
N SER A 214 -0.57 -3.32 24.49
CA SER A 214 -0.95 -4.72 24.67
C SER A 214 0.19 -5.68 24.27
N PRO A 215 1.26 -5.80 25.10
CA PRO A 215 2.43 -6.59 24.75
C PRO A 215 2.13 -8.09 24.75
N LEU A 216 2.78 -8.82 23.83
CA LEU A 216 2.93 -10.26 23.86
C LEU A 216 4.29 -10.61 24.47
N ARG A 217 4.34 -11.67 25.26
CA ARG A 217 5.59 -12.17 25.85
C ARG A 217 5.96 -13.50 25.21
N ALA A 218 7.25 -13.67 24.91
CA ALA A 218 7.81 -14.92 24.41
C ALA A 218 9.18 -15.17 25.06
N VAL A 219 9.54 -16.43 25.23
CA VAL A 219 10.82 -16.81 25.88
C VAL A 219 12.02 -16.33 25.05
N ASP A 220 11.95 -16.43 23.73
CA ASP A 220 13.00 -15.98 22.80
C ASP A 220 12.48 -14.86 21.87
N GLU A 221 12.16 -13.72 22.49
CA GLU A 221 11.59 -12.58 21.75
C GLU A 221 12.52 -12.05 20.66
N ARG A 222 13.84 -12.04 20.89
CA ARG A 222 14.81 -11.48 19.92
C ARG A 222 14.87 -12.32 18.65
N SER A 223 14.99 -13.64 18.76
CA SER A 223 14.99 -14.54 17.62
C SER A 223 13.64 -14.48 16.88
N LEU A 224 12.53 -14.53 17.61
CA LEU A 224 11.20 -14.50 17.00
C LEU A 224 10.95 -13.20 16.23
N ARG A 225 11.36 -12.04 16.77
CA ARG A 225 11.30 -10.76 16.05
C ARG A 225 12.14 -10.75 14.77
N MET A 226 13.32 -11.39 14.79
CA MET A 226 14.13 -11.51 13.58
C MET A 226 13.40 -12.32 12.51
N TRP A 227 12.84 -13.48 12.88
CA TRP A 227 12.04 -14.30 11.96
C TRP A 227 10.83 -13.55 11.40
N LEU A 228 10.12 -12.81 12.23
CA LEU A 228 8.99 -11.99 11.78
C LEU A 228 9.41 -10.87 10.83
N ARG A 229 10.57 -10.21 11.08
CA ARG A 229 11.10 -9.16 10.18
C ARG A 229 11.47 -9.72 8.82
N VAL A 230 12.18 -10.87 8.80
CA VAL A 230 12.54 -11.54 7.56
C VAL A 230 11.27 -12.01 6.83
N GLY A 231 10.30 -12.58 7.56
CA GLY A 231 9.00 -12.98 6.99
C GLY A 231 8.23 -11.80 6.40
N LEU A 232 8.27 -10.65 7.05
CA LEU A 232 7.68 -9.42 6.51
C LEU A 232 8.40 -9.00 5.22
N GLY A 233 9.73 -9.04 5.20
CA GLY A 233 10.53 -8.74 4.00
C GLY A 233 10.21 -9.70 2.83
N VAL A 234 10.17 -11.01 3.11
CA VAL A 234 9.80 -12.04 2.12
C VAL A 234 8.38 -11.80 1.60
N LEU A 235 7.42 -11.48 2.47
CA LEU A 235 6.05 -11.16 2.06
C LEU A 235 6.01 -9.88 1.20
N MET A 236 6.75 -8.83 1.55
CA MET A 236 6.79 -7.59 0.78
C MET A 236 7.37 -7.78 -0.63
N VAL A 237 8.38 -8.64 -0.78
CA VAL A 237 8.90 -9.02 -2.11
C VAL A 237 7.82 -9.75 -2.92
N GLN A 238 7.09 -10.68 -2.32
CA GLN A 238 5.98 -11.38 -3.01
C GLN A 238 4.86 -10.42 -3.41
N ILE A 239 4.52 -9.44 -2.56
CA ILE A 239 3.53 -8.41 -2.88
C ILE A 239 4.04 -7.54 -4.05
N ALA A 240 5.32 -7.19 -4.07
CA ALA A 240 5.93 -6.44 -5.17
C ALA A 240 5.86 -7.22 -6.50
N LEU A 241 6.21 -8.52 -6.48
CA LEU A 241 6.10 -9.39 -7.65
C LEU A 241 4.63 -9.53 -8.11
N GLY A 242 3.66 -9.64 -7.20
CA GLY A 242 2.23 -9.64 -7.52
C GLY A 242 1.77 -8.30 -8.12
N GLY A 243 2.27 -7.18 -7.59
CA GLY A 243 2.07 -5.85 -8.16
C GLY A 243 2.66 -5.74 -9.57
N TRP A 244 3.83 -6.33 -9.81
CA TRP A 244 4.49 -6.37 -11.11
C TRP A 244 3.71 -7.22 -12.12
N VAL A 245 3.16 -8.38 -11.68
CA VAL A 245 2.21 -9.19 -12.48
C VAL A 245 1.00 -8.36 -12.89
N SER A 246 0.37 -7.67 -11.94
CA SER A 246 -0.81 -6.83 -12.22
C SER A 246 -0.49 -5.65 -13.14
N ALA A 247 0.62 -4.93 -12.87
CA ALA A 247 0.99 -3.73 -13.61
C ALA A 247 1.34 -4.01 -15.08
N ASN A 248 1.91 -5.20 -15.36
CA ASN A 248 2.28 -5.64 -16.72
C ASN A 248 1.24 -6.57 -17.37
N TYR A 249 0.03 -6.70 -16.80
CA TYR A 249 -1.04 -7.56 -17.33
C TYR A 249 -0.59 -9.01 -17.58
N ALA A 250 0.29 -9.53 -16.70
CA ALA A 250 0.89 -10.86 -16.82
C ALA A 250 0.13 -11.96 -16.08
N ALA A 251 -1.03 -11.65 -15.47
CA ALA A 251 -1.74 -12.59 -14.59
C ALA A 251 -2.13 -13.91 -15.27
N LEU A 252 -2.47 -13.88 -16.57
CA LEU A 252 -2.84 -15.04 -17.38
C LEU A 252 -1.80 -15.40 -18.44
N ALA A 253 -0.55 -14.93 -18.30
CA ALA A 253 0.51 -15.21 -19.27
C ALA A 253 0.84 -16.72 -19.37
N CYS A 254 0.56 -17.50 -18.32
CA CYS A 254 0.67 -18.97 -18.32
C CYS A 254 -0.63 -19.70 -18.73
N GLY A 255 -1.64 -18.99 -19.27
CA GLY A 255 -2.97 -19.52 -19.48
C GLY A 255 -3.69 -19.82 -18.16
N VAL A 256 -4.68 -20.70 -18.21
CA VAL A 256 -5.49 -21.10 -17.05
C VAL A 256 -4.99 -22.41 -16.39
N GLN A 257 -3.82 -22.88 -16.76
CA GLN A 257 -3.24 -24.13 -16.27
C GLN A 257 -2.43 -23.89 -14.99
N PHE A 258 -2.49 -24.88 -14.09
CA PHE A 258 -1.70 -24.93 -12.88
C PHE A 258 -1.43 -26.41 -12.50
N PRO A 259 -0.22 -26.76 -12.07
CA PRO A 259 0.98 -25.91 -11.83
C PRO A 259 1.77 -25.54 -13.08
N GLN A 260 1.56 -26.22 -14.20
CA GLN A 260 2.24 -25.94 -15.46
C GLN A 260 1.92 -24.55 -16.01
N CYS A 261 2.78 -24.05 -16.90
CA CYS A 261 2.64 -22.79 -17.60
C CYS A 261 2.68 -23.08 -19.10
N LEU A 262 1.59 -22.82 -19.81
CA LEU A 262 1.43 -23.13 -21.26
C LEU A 262 1.66 -24.62 -21.59
N GLY A 263 1.31 -25.52 -20.66
CA GLY A 263 1.50 -26.96 -20.83
C GLY A 263 2.90 -27.48 -20.47
N GLU A 264 3.82 -26.59 -20.09
CA GLU A 264 5.21 -26.92 -19.77
C GLU A 264 5.57 -26.52 -18.33
N TRP A 265 6.62 -27.15 -17.79
CA TRP A 265 7.19 -26.72 -16.50
C TRP A 265 8.07 -25.47 -16.64
N TRP A 266 8.70 -25.31 -17.81
CA TRP A 266 9.63 -24.23 -18.10
C TRP A 266 9.42 -23.73 -19.55
N PRO A 267 8.33 -22.98 -19.82
CA PRO A 267 8.01 -22.48 -21.16
C PRO A 267 9.00 -21.41 -21.62
N PRO A 268 8.97 -20.99 -22.89
CA PRO A 268 9.73 -19.87 -23.39
C PRO A 268 9.46 -18.58 -22.59
N HIS A 269 10.51 -17.93 -22.13
CA HIS A 269 10.42 -16.74 -21.26
C HIS A 269 11.63 -15.83 -21.47
N ASP A 270 11.46 -14.53 -21.13
CA ASP A 270 12.52 -13.52 -21.17
C ASP A 270 12.56 -12.73 -19.84
N PHE A 271 13.48 -13.13 -18.95
CA PHE A 271 13.70 -12.40 -17.70
C PHE A 271 14.39 -11.06 -17.89
N GLY A 272 15.19 -10.87 -18.95
CA GLY A 272 15.88 -9.62 -19.23
C GLY A 272 14.84 -8.51 -19.49
N GLU A 273 13.96 -8.74 -20.46
CA GLU A 273 12.89 -7.80 -20.79
C GLU A 273 11.85 -7.66 -19.67
N ALA A 274 11.53 -8.78 -18.97
CA ALA A 274 10.61 -8.80 -17.83
C ALA A 274 11.02 -7.88 -16.68
N MET A 275 12.32 -7.67 -16.46
CA MET A 275 12.88 -6.90 -15.35
C MET A 275 13.31 -5.48 -15.72
N VAL A 276 12.99 -4.99 -16.90
CA VAL A 276 13.16 -3.58 -17.24
C VAL A 276 12.17 -2.75 -16.44
N LEU A 277 12.63 -2.25 -15.27
CA LEU A 277 11.78 -1.53 -14.31
C LEU A 277 11.38 -0.14 -14.80
N TRP A 278 12.30 0.55 -15.49
CA TRP A 278 12.06 1.91 -15.97
C TRP A 278 11.89 1.94 -17.48
N ARG A 279 10.69 2.29 -17.93
CA ARG A 279 10.31 2.46 -19.33
C ARG A 279 9.96 3.92 -19.60
N GLY A 280 9.70 4.28 -20.87
CA GLY A 280 9.39 5.65 -21.26
C GLY A 280 8.23 6.29 -20.50
N ILE A 281 8.20 7.62 -20.46
CA ILE A 281 7.06 8.43 -20.04
C ILE A 281 6.25 8.80 -21.30
N GLY A 282 4.91 8.92 -21.17
CA GLY A 282 4.03 9.23 -22.32
C GLY A 282 3.62 8.00 -23.15
N VAL A 283 3.99 6.81 -22.69
CA VAL A 283 3.52 5.53 -23.25
C VAL A 283 2.26 5.12 -22.51
N ASP A 284 1.20 4.73 -23.22
CA ASP A 284 0.01 4.14 -22.60
C ASP A 284 0.29 2.67 -22.26
N TYR A 285 0.32 2.39 -20.95
CA TYR A 285 0.57 1.05 -20.42
C TYR A 285 -0.72 0.25 -20.16
N GLU A 286 -1.90 0.80 -20.45
CA GLU A 286 -3.15 0.06 -20.32
C GLU A 286 -3.17 -1.16 -21.26
N GLY A 287 -3.54 -2.33 -20.74
CA GLY A 287 -3.49 -3.59 -21.49
C GLY A 287 -2.11 -4.27 -21.51
N GLY A 288 -1.05 -3.55 -21.14
CA GLY A 288 0.34 -4.05 -21.13
C GLY A 288 1.03 -3.94 -22.48
N ILE A 289 2.31 -3.61 -22.46
CA ILE A 289 3.14 -3.41 -23.67
C ILE A 289 4.18 -4.52 -23.87
N LEU A 290 4.32 -5.43 -22.90
CA LEU A 290 5.30 -6.52 -22.95
C LEU A 290 4.80 -7.64 -23.89
N ASP A 291 5.75 -8.30 -24.55
CA ASP A 291 5.48 -9.52 -25.29
C ASP A 291 5.08 -10.71 -24.40
N ALA A 292 4.71 -11.82 -25.01
CA ALA A 292 4.26 -13.01 -24.30
C ALA A 292 5.39 -13.62 -23.46
N SER A 293 6.63 -13.64 -23.93
CA SER A 293 7.77 -14.25 -23.26
C SER A 293 8.16 -13.50 -21.99
N ALA A 294 8.18 -12.16 -22.05
CA ALA A 294 8.44 -11.32 -20.88
C ALA A 294 7.30 -11.43 -19.83
N ARG A 295 6.02 -11.43 -20.26
CA ARG A 295 4.90 -11.64 -19.33
C ARG A 295 4.92 -13.02 -18.70
N THR A 296 5.30 -14.06 -19.45
CA THR A 296 5.50 -15.41 -18.92
C THR A 296 6.58 -15.44 -17.85
N ALA A 297 7.73 -14.78 -18.08
CA ALA A 297 8.79 -14.63 -17.09
C ALA A 297 8.32 -13.97 -15.78
N ILE A 298 7.53 -12.88 -15.88
CA ILE A 298 6.94 -12.21 -14.70
C ILE A 298 6.04 -13.16 -13.91
N GLN A 299 5.19 -13.92 -14.57
CA GLN A 299 4.28 -14.87 -13.93
C GLN A 299 5.06 -16.03 -13.29
N LEU A 300 6.11 -16.57 -13.94
CA LEU A 300 6.98 -17.59 -13.39
C LEU A 300 7.68 -17.11 -12.12
N MET A 301 8.27 -15.90 -12.13
CA MET A 301 8.93 -15.34 -10.94
C MET A 301 7.96 -15.25 -9.76
N HIS A 302 6.74 -14.78 -9.98
CA HIS A 302 5.73 -14.68 -8.93
C HIS A 302 5.37 -16.06 -8.35
N ARG A 303 5.19 -17.08 -9.20
CA ARG A 303 4.89 -18.46 -8.78
C ARG A 303 6.06 -19.11 -8.03
N ILE A 304 7.28 -18.98 -8.54
CA ILE A 304 8.49 -19.53 -7.89
C ILE A 304 8.68 -18.90 -6.53
N PHE A 305 8.58 -17.58 -6.44
CA PHE A 305 8.76 -16.90 -5.17
C PHE A 305 7.61 -17.19 -4.18
N ALA A 306 6.41 -17.51 -4.65
CA ALA A 306 5.32 -18.00 -3.80
C ALA A 306 5.68 -19.31 -3.07
N CYS A 307 6.46 -20.21 -3.70
CA CYS A 307 6.98 -21.40 -3.03
C CYS A 307 7.95 -21.04 -1.89
N VAL A 308 8.82 -20.03 -2.09
CA VAL A 308 9.72 -19.52 -1.04
C VAL A 308 8.91 -18.96 0.12
N VAL A 309 7.87 -18.14 -0.16
CA VAL A 309 6.96 -17.61 0.86
C VAL A 309 6.28 -18.73 1.63
N LEU A 310 5.75 -19.73 0.93
CA LEU A 310 5.04 -20.87 1.55
C LEU A 310 5.95 -21.62 2.53
N VAL A 311 7.18 -21.97 2.11
CA VAL A 311 8.15 -22.66 2.97
C VAL A 311 8.53 -21.80 4.17
N TYR A 312 8.75 -20.50 3.94
CA TYR A 312 9.10 -19.58 5.02
C TYR A 312 7.97 -19.43 6.03
N MET A 313 6.73 -19.21 5.57
CA MET A 313 5.57 -19.06 6.45
C MET A 313 5.26 -20.37 7.20
N ALA A 314 5.39 -21.53 6.57
CA ALA A 314 5.26 -22.82 7.25
C ALA A 314 6.30 -22.98 8.38
N THR A 315 7.56 -22.61 8.14
CA THR A 315 8.61 -22.61 9.17
C THR A 315 8.27 -21.64 10.31
N LEU A 316 7.79 -20.45 9.99
CA LEU A 316 7.38 -19.46 10.99
C LEU A 316 6.18 -19.97 11.81
N VAL A 317 5.19 -20.58 11.18
CA VAL A 317 4.03 -21.23 11.85
C VAL A 317 4.51 -22.28 12.85
N VAL A 318 5.41 -23.19 12.44
CA VAL A 318 5.97 -24.22 13.36
C VAL A 318 6.68 -23.58 14.55
N ARG A 319 7.43 -22.51 14.35
CA ARG A 319 8.08 -21.76 15.44
C ARG A 319 7.06 -21.14 16.39
N LEU A 320 6.02 -20.49 15.87
CA LEU A 320 4.97 -19.86 16.68
C LEU A 320 4.16 -20.89 17.48
N LEU A 321 3.90 -22.09 16.92
CA LEU A 321 3.20 -23.19 17.62
C LEU A 321 3.94 -23.67 18.87
N ARG A 322 5.28 -23.56 18.88
CA ARG A 322 6.14 -23.95 20.01
C ARG A 322 6.14 -22.92 21.14
N VAL A 323 5.61 -21.72 20.92
CA VAL A 323 5.57 -20.65 21.92
C VAL A 323 4.21 -20.62 22.60
N PRO A 324 4.12 -20.88 23.91
CA PRO A 324 2.87 -20.74 24.65
C PRO A 324 2.29 -19.31 24.48
N GLY A 325 0.98 -19.23 24.24
CA GLY A 325 0.29 -17.94 24.00
C GLY A 325 0.32 -17.43 22.55
N LEU A 326 1.14 -18.01 21.64
CA LEU A 326 1.16 -17.64 20.23
C LEU A 326 0.52 -18.67 19.29
N ARG A 327 0.01 -19.79 19.80
CA ARG A 327 -0.60 -20.86 18.99
C ARG A 327 -1.78 -20.36 18.14
N GLY A 328 -2.64 -19.50 18.69
CA GLY A 328 -3.76 -18.92 17.95
C GLY A 328 -3.29 -18.06 16.76
N TRP A 329 -2.21 -17.30 16.94
CA TRP A 329 -1.58 -16.54 15.86
C TRP A 329 -0.92 -17.43 14.81
N ALA A 330 -0.33 -18.57 15.22
CA ALA A 330 0.21 -19.56 14.31
C ALA A 330 -0.87 -20.18 13.43
N VAL A 331 -2.00 -20.57 14.02
CA VAL A 331 -3.16 -21.12 13.28
C VAL A 331 -3.72 -20.06 12.32
N LEU A 332 -3.91 -18.84 12.77
CA LEU A 332 -4.38 -17.75 11.92
C LEU A 332 -3.42 -17.50 10.73
N LEU A 333 -2.11 -17.46 10.97
CA LEU A 333 -1.11 -17.30 9.91
C LEU A 333 -1.15 -18.46 8.92
N ALA A 334 -1.28 -19.69 9.40
CA ALA A 334 -1.40 -20.88 8.55
C ALA A 334 -2.66 -20.84 7.65
N LEU A 335 -3.82 -20.53 8.26
CA LEU A 335 -5.08 -20.43 7.51
C LEU A 335 -5.04 -19.34 6.46
N LEU A 336 -4.52 -18.15 6.79
CA LEU A 336 -4.38 -17.04 5.84
C LEU A 336 -3.39 -17.40 4.72
N THR A 337 -2.28 -18.08 5.03
CA THR A 337 -1.30 -18.51 4.00
C THR A 337 -1.92 -19.51 3.03
N LEU A 338 -2.66 -20.50 3.54
CA LEU A 338 -3.34 -21.49 2.71
C LEU A 338 -4.46 -20.84 1.88
N ALA A 339 -5.25 -19.95 2.48
CA ALA A 339 -6.28 -19.20 1.75
C ALA A 339 -5.67 -18.35 0.64
N GLN A 340 -4.55 -17.67 0.92
CA GLN A 340 -3.84 -16.84 -0.06
C GLN A 340 -3.31 -17.68 -1.24
N LEU A 341 -2.75 -18.86 -0.96
CA LEU A 341 -2.32 -19.81 -1.99
C LEU A 341 -3.52 -20.27 -2.82
N GLY A 342 -4.61 -20.68 -2.17
CA GLY A 342 -5.84 -21.10 -2.84
C GLY A 342 -6.44 -20.01 -3.74
N LEU A 343 -6.49 -18.76 -3.27
CA LEU A 343 -6.94 -17.61 -4.06
C LEU A 343 -6.01 -17.35 -5.25
N GLY A 344 -4.69 -17.51 -5.09
CA GLY A 344 -3.73 -17.38 -6.18
C GLY A 344 -3.92 -18.42 -7.27
N ILE A 345 -4.12 -19.69 -6.89
CA ILE A 345 -4.43 -20.77 -7.82
C ILE A 345 -5.77 -20.54 -8.51
N ALA A 346 -6.81 -20.16 -7.74
CA ALA A 346 -8.14 -19.86 -8.28
C ALA A 346 -8.11 -18.71 -9.30
N ASN A 347 -7.30 -17.66 -9.07
CA ASN A 347 -7.13 -16.58 -10.05
C ASN A 347 -6.66 -17.11 -11.41
N VAL A 348 -5.73 -18.05 -11.43
CA VAL A 348 -5.23 -18.65 -12.67
C VAL A 348 -6.29 -19.56 -13.29
N MET A 349 -6.75 -20.57 -12.54
CA MET A 349 -7.62 -21.62 -13.07
C MET A 349 -9.00 -21.14 -13.50
N MET A 350 -9.50 -20.05 -12.89
CA MET A 350 -10.80 -19.47 -13.20
C MET A 350 -10.74 -18.28 -14.18
N GLY A 351 -9.56 -17.99 -14.77
CA GLY A 351 -9.42 -16.89 -15.75
C GLY A 351 -9.53 -15.49 -15.13
N LEU A 352 -9.00 -15.30 -13.93
CA LEU A 352 -8.89 -14.02 -13.21
C LEU A 352 -10.25 -13.38 -12.86
N PRO A 353 -11.16 -14.06 -12.13
CA PRO A 353 -12.41 -13.44 -11.72
C PRO A 353 -12.15 -12.23 -10.80
N LEU A 354 -12.79 -11.11 -11.09
CA LEU A 354 -12.58 -9.85 -10.37
C LEU A 354 -12.66 -10.01 -8.83
N LYS A 355 -13.68 -10.71 -8.34
CA LYS A 355 -13.86 -10.93 -6.89
C LYS A 355 -12.70 -11.72 -6.27
N VAL A 356 -12.23 -12.77 -6.94
CA VAL A 356 -11.12 -13.60 -6.47
C VAL A 356 -9.82 -12.81 -6.47
N ALA A 357 -9.56 -12.01 -7.50
CA ALA A 357 -8.37 -11.18 -7.61
C ALA A 357 -8.35 -10.07 -6.53
N VAL A 358 -9.49 -9.45 -6.23
CA VAL A 358 -9.61 -8.47 -5.13
C VAL A 358 -9.40 -9.15 -3.77
N LEU A 359 -9.98 -10.33 -3.54
CA LEU A 359 -9.78 -11.11 -2.31
C LEU A 359 -8.33 -11.56 -2.14
N HIS A 360 -7.62 -11.90 -3.22
CA HIS A 360 -6.20 -12.24 -3.19
C HIS A 360 -5.36 -11.03 -2.73
N ASN A 361 -5.67 -9.82 -3.19
CA ASN A 361 -5.02 -8.60 -2.70
C ASN A 361 -5.35 -8.33 -1.21
N ALA A 362 -6.61 -8.51 -0.81
CA ALA A 362 -7.04 -8.38 0.59
C ALA A 362 -6.33 -9.40 1.50
N GLY A 363 -6.18 -10.65 1.05
CA GLY A 363 -5.46 -11.70 1.78
C GLY A 363 -4.00 -11.35 2.02
N ALA A 364 -3.31 -10.77 1.03
CA ALA A 364 -1.95 -10.26 1.20
C ALA A 364 -1.86 -9.16 2.27
N ALA A 365 -2.82 -8.23 2.30
CA ALA A 365 -2.93 -7.20 3.33
C ALA A 365 -3.18 -7.80 4.72
N MET A 366 -4.01 -8.85 4.83
CA MET A 366 -4.26 -9.53 6.10
C MET A 366 -3.02 -10.29 6.61
N LEU A 367 -2.26 -10.95 5.74
CA LEU A 367 -0.98 -11.58 6.11
C LEU A 367 0.01 -10.55 6.64
N LEU A 368 0.12 -9.39 5.96
CA LEU A 368 0.95 -8.28 6.41
C LEU A 368 0.50 -7.77 7.80
N LEU A 369 -0.80 -7.60 8.02
CA LEU A 369 -1.35 -7.17 9.31
C LEU A 369 -1.01 -8.15 10.43
N VAL A 370 -1.08 -9.47 10.20
CA VAL A 370 -0.70 -10.46 11.21
C VAL A 370 0.78 -10.37 11.57
N LEU A 371 1.67 -10.27 10.58
CA LEU A 371 3.11 -10.15 10.83
C LEU A 371 3.46 -8.85 11.56
N VAL A 372 2.88 -7.73 11.15
CA VAL A 372 3.09 -6.43 11.80
C VAL A 372 2.51 -6.41 13.21
N THR A 373 1.34 -7.04 13.44
CA THR A 373 0.74 -7.18 14.76
C THR A 373 1.67 -7.93 15.71
N LEU A 374 2.20 -9.08 15.29
CA LEU A 374 3.15 -9.84 16.10
C LEU A 374 4.43 -9.06 16.37
N LEU A 375 4.98 -8.38 15.36
CA LEU A 375 6.16 -7.53 15.54
C LEU A 375 5.92 -6.36 16.49
N ALA A 376 4.80 -5.66 16.36
CA ALA A 376 4.47 -4.50 17.19
C ALA A 376 4.25 -4.89 18.64
N ARG A 377 3.62 -6.04 18.88
CA ARG A 377 3.28 -6.52 20.23
C ARG A 377 4.44 -7.26 20.93
N LEU A 378 5.35 -7.88 20.15
CA LEU A 378 6.58 -8.51 20.68
C LEU A 378 7.74 -7.51 20.80
N ALA A 379 7.65 -6.31 20.22
CA ALA A 379 8.69 -5.31 20.37
C ALA A 379 8.80 -4.88 21.84
N PRO A 380 10.04 -4.77 22.40
CA PRO A 380 10.20 -4.27 23.72
C PRO A 380 9.55 -2.89 23.81
N PHE A 381 8.71 -2.69 24.80
CA PHE A 381 8.32 -1.36 25.18
C PHE A 381 9.58 -0.74 25.78
N THR A 382 10.17 0.25 25.12
CA THR A 382 11.30 0.98 25.67
C THR A 382 10.88 1.55 27.01
N ARG A 383 11.25 0.86 28.11
CA ARG A 383 11.44 1.56 29.37
C ARG A 383 12.68 2.40 29.13
N GLU A 384 12.51 3.69 29.01
CA GLU A 384 13.63 4.59 29.28
C GLU A 384 13.85 4.49 30.78
N ASP A 385 15.02 3.91 31.17
CA ASP A 385 15.59 4.03 32.48
C ASP A 385 15.88 5.50 32.78
#